data_a95e6dc35aab8ccdbcaf5ae66809a7ee
#
_entry.id   a95e6dc35aab8ccdbcaf5ae66809a7ee
#
_cell.length_a   1.000
_cell.length_b   1.000
_cell.length_c   1.000
_cell.angle_alpha   90.00
_cell.angle_beta   90.00
_cell.angle_gamma   90.00
#
_symmetry.space_group_name_H-M   'P 1'
#
loop_
_entity.id
_entity.type
_entity.pdbx_description
1 polymer ?
#
loop_
_entity_poly.entity_id
_entity_poly.type
_entity_poly.pdbx_seq_one_letter_code
_entity_poly.pdbx_strand_id
1 'polypeptide(L)'
;MADYKKINIRNKRATFDYEILEEYIAGVVLVGTEIKSIRLGKASMVDCYCYFEKGELWIRGVNISEYAWGTCNNHIPKRDRKLLLNRKELSKLQRSLQDKGLTIVGLRLFLNERGLAKIAIGLARGRKAYDKREYLKANDAKREMDQAMKTYK
;
A
#
# COMPACT_ATOMS: atom_id res chain seq x y z
N MET A 1 -2.69 18.35 18.99
CA MET A 1 -3.07 17.89 17.64
C MET A 1 -2.30 16.62 17.28
N ALA A 2 -2.99 15.64 16.75
CA ALA A 2 -2.33 14.44 16.26
C ALA A 2 -1.46 14.78 15.03
N ASP A 3 -0.22 14.31 15.03
CA ASP A 3 0.68 14.50 13.91
C ASP A 3 0.45 13.41 12.86
N TYR A 4 -0.45 13.65 11.94
CA TYR A 4 -0.82 12.69 10.89
C TYR A 4 0.31 12.34 9.94
N LYS A 5 1.35 13.17 9.86
CA LYS A 5 2.50 12.92 8.98
C LYS A 5 3.33 11.72 9.41
N LYS A 6 3.22 11.30 10.67
CA LYS A 6 3.95 10.12 11.19
C LYS A 6 3.32 8.79 10.79
N ILE A 7 2.06 8.79 10.36
CA ILE A 7 1.37 7.56 9.97
C ILE A 7 1.73 7.24 8.53
N ASN A 8 2.58 6.23 8.35
CA ASN A 8 3.03 5.76 7.04
C ASN A 8 3.31 4.27 7.14
N ILE A 9 2.29 3.48 6.81
CA ILE A 9 2.34 2.02 6.91
C ILE A 9 2.73 1.48 5.54
N ARG A 10 3.92 0.90 5.43
CA ARG A 10 4.47 0.43 4.16
C ARG A 10 4.28 -1.07 3.96
N ASN A 11 4.04 -1.46 2.72
CA ASN A 11 4.14 -2.85 2.29
C ASN A 11 5.59 -3.12 1.90
N LYS A 12 6.37 -3.63 2.84
CA LYS A 12 7.81 -3.82 2.69
C LYS A 12 8.18 -4.85 1.61
N ARG A 13 7.29 -5.79 1.32
CA ARG A 13 7.55 -6.84 0.34
C ARG A 13 7.15 -6.47 -1.09
N ALA A 14 6.42 -5.38 -1.28
CA ALA A 14 5.92 -5.01 -2.60
C ALA A 14 7.05 -4.83 -3.62
N THR A 15 8.10 -4.08 -3.25
CA THR A 15 9.25 -3.85 -4.13
C THR A 15 10.14 -5.07 -4.30
N PHE A 16 10.09 -6.02 -3.36
CA PHE A 16 10.82 -7.28 -3.49
C PHE A 16 10.11 -8.26 -4.45
N ASP A 17 8.80 -8.39 -4.30
CA ASP A 17 8.01 -9.35 -5.10
C ASP A 17 7.64 -8.80 -6.48
N TYR A 18 7.60 -7.47 -6.64
CA TYR A 18 7.10 -6.82 -7.84
C TYR A 18 8.01 -5.69 -8.29
N GLU A 19 8.11 -5.52 -9.61
CA GLU A 19 8.66 -4.34 -10.24
C GLU A 19 7.53 -3.32 -10.40
N ILE A 20 7.64 -2.16 -9.76
CA ILE A 20 6.61 -1.12 -9.78
C ILE A 20 6.81 -0.26 -11.03
N LEU A 21 5.82 -0.24 -11.91
CA LEU A 21 5.89 0.49 -13.18
C LEU A 21 5.31 1.90 -13.06
N GLU A 22 4.19 2.06 -12.37
CA GLU A 22 3.52 3.35 -12.15
C GLU A 22 2.90 3.36 -10.76
N GLU A 23 2.89 4.54 -10.13
CA GLU A 23 2.27 4.74 -8.81
C GLU A 23 1.09 5.69 -8.91
N TYR A 24 0.08 5.44 -8.08
CA TYR A 24 -1.12 6.27 -7.96
C TYR A 24 -1.45 6.46 -6.50
N ILE A 25 -2.03 7.61 -6.16
CA ILE A 25 -2.54 7.87 -4.82
C ILE A 25 -4.06 7.78 -4.86
N ALA A 26 -4.62 6.84 -4.12
CA ALA A 26 -6.05 6.62 -4.07
C ALA A 26 -6.62 7.01 -2.72
N GLY A 27 -7.83 7.57 -2.72
CA GLY A 27 -8.63 7.66 -1.51
C GLY A 27 -9.16 6.28 -1.14
N VAL A 28 -9.50 6.06 0.11
CA VAL A 28 -10.05 4.78 0.58
C VAL A 28 -11.31 5.04 1.39
N VAL A 29 -12.36 4.25 1.11
CA VAL A 29 -13.62 4.34 1.85
C VAL A 29 -13.48 3.54 3.14
N LEU A 30 -13.54 4.23 4.27
CA LEU A 30 -13.37 3.64 5.59
C LEU A 30 -14.57 3.96 6.48
N VAL A 31 -14.81 3.09 7.46
CA VAL A 31 -15.74 3.39 8.56
C VAL A 31 -14.99 4.05 9.71
N GLY A 32 -15.73 4.64 10.66
CA GLY A 32 -15.13 5.43 11.75
C GLY A 32 -14.12 4.67 12.59
N THR A 33 -14.37 3.40 12.92
CA THR A 33 -13.45 2.58 13.70
C THR A 33 -12.17 2.26 12.95
N GLU A 34 -12.21 2.17 11.64
CA GLU A 34 -11.03 1.94 10.80
C GLU A 34 -10.08 3.14 10.83
N ILE A 35 -10.61 4.35 10.62
CA ILE A 35 -9.77 5.56 10.63
C ILE A 35 -9.17 5.81 12.02
N LYS A 36 -9.89 5.52 13.07
CA LYS A 36 -9.38 5.66 14.45
C LYS A 36 -8.24 4.69 14.71
N SER A 37 -8.34 3.44 14.25
CA SER A 37 -7.24 2.47 14.35
C SER A 37 -6.02 2.88 13.54
N ILE A 38 -6.22 3.41 12.34
CA ILE A 38 -5.12 3.89 11.49
C ILE A 38 -4.38 5.04 12.17
N ARG A 39 -5.09 5.97 12.79
CA ARG A 39 -4.49 7.09 13.53
C ARG A 39 -3.62 6.63 14.70
N LEU A 40 -3.90 5.45 15.24
CA LEU A 40 -3.09 4.82 16.29
C LEU A 40 -1.94 3.96 15.71
N GLY A 41 -1.81 3.90 14.40
CA GLY A 41 -0.82 3.08 13.72
C GLY A 41 -1.12 1.58 13.73
N LYS A 42 -2.34 1.19 14.04
CA LYS A 42 -2.76 -0.21 14.17
C LYS A 42 -3.31 -0.77 12.85
N ALA A 43 -2.49 -0.75 11.83
CA ALA A 43 -2.81 -1.32 10.53
C ALA A 43 -1.55 -1.91 9.91
N SER A 44 -1.72 -2.87 9.01
CA SER A 44 -0.60 -3.47 8.28
C SER A 44 -0.99 -3.72 6.83
N MET A 45 0.01 -3.69 5.96
CA MET A 45 -0.13 -3.97 4.54
C MET A 45 0.87 -5.06 4.17
N VAL A 46 0.40 -6.30 4.13
CA VAL A 46 1.21 -7.44 3.71
C VAL A 46 0.40 -8.19 2.68
N ASP A 47 1.00 -8.47 1.52
CA ASP A 47 0.36 -9.20 0.42
C ASP A 47 -0.96 -8.57 -0.04
N CYS A 48 -1.09 -7.24 0.03
CA CYS A 48 -2.28 -6.55 -0.42
C CYS A 48 -2.23 -6.28 -1.93
N TYR A 49 -3.36 -6.47 -2.57
CA TYR A 49 -3.50 -6.25 -4.00
C TYR A 49 -4.86 -5.64 -4.31
N CYS A 50 -4.97 -5.03 -5.49
CA CYS A 50 -6.20 -4.40 -5.93
C CYS A 50 -6.83 -5.21 -7.07
N TYR A 51 -8.15 -5.15 -7.16
CA TYR A 51 -8.92 -5.79 -8.22
C TYR A 51 -10.09 -4.89 -8.62
N PHE A 52 -10.57 -5.08 -9.84
CA PHE A 52 -11.74 -4.37 -10.34
C PHE A 52 -13.00 -5.22 -10.15
N GLU A 53 -14.07 -4.58 -9.69
CA GLU A 53 -15.39 -5.18 -9.62
C GLU A 53 -16.42 -4.12 -10.00
N LYS A 54 -17.21 -4.41 -11.03
CA LYS A 54 -18.25 -3.52 -11.56
C LYS A 54 -17.73 -2.10 -11.88
N GLY A 55 -16.53 -2.04 -12.46
CA GLY A 55 -15.91 -0.77 -12.85
C GLY A 55 -15.27 0.02 -11.71
N GLU A 56 -15.29 -0.51 -10.50
CA GLU A 56 -14.70 0.11 -9.32
C GLU A 56 -13.46 -0.66 -8.87
N LEU A 57 -12.50 0.05 -8.30
CA LEU A 57 -11.26 -0.54 -7.80
C LEU A 57 -11.38 -0.82 -6.30
N TRP A 58 -11.03 -2.05 -5.90
CA TRP A 58 -11.04 -2.51 -4.51
C TRP A 58 -9.66 -2.99 -4.11
N ILE A 59 -9.34 -2.87 -2.82
CA ILE A 59 -8.10 -3.40 -2.26
C ILE A 59 -8.41 -4.51 -1.27
N ARG A 60 -7.65 -5.61 -1.35
CA ARG A 60 -7.76 -6.78 -0.47
C ARG A 60 -6.43 -7.03 0.22
N GLY A 61 -6.47 -7.48 1.46
CA GLY A 61 -5.27 -7.83 2.20
C GLY A 61 -4.76 -6.75 3.15
N VAL A 62 -5.40 -5.58 3.18
CA VAL A 62 -5.08 -4.56 4.18
C VAL A 62 -5.74 -4.96 5.50
N ASN A 63 -4.93 -5.13 6.54
CA ASN A 63 -5.39 -5.47 7.88
C ASN A 63 -5.42 -4.22 8.76
N ILE A 64 -6.61 -3.82 9.19
CA ILE A 64 -6.81 -2.71 10.14
C ILE A 64 -7.39 -3.32 11.42
N SER A 65 -6.62 -3.27 12.50
CA SER A 65 -7.03 -3.85 13.78
C SER A 65 -8.34 -3.24 14.28
N GLU A 66 -9.12 -4.02 15.00
CA GLU A 66 -10.32 -3.51 15.64
C GLU A 66 -9.97 -2.36 16.57
N TYR A 67 -10.81 -1.35 16.61
CA TYR A 67 -10.63 -0.22 17.53
C TYR A 67 -11.01 -0.66 18.93
N ALA A 68 -10.07 -0.56 19.87
CA ALA A 68 -10.22 -1.06 21.26
C ALA A 68 -11.43 -0.45 21.97
N TRP A 69 -11.77 0.79 21.66
CA TRP A 69 -12.89 1.51 22.24
C TRP A 69 -14.17 1.38 21.40
N GLY A 70 -14.13 0.62 20.32
CA GLY A 70 -15.30 0.31 19.51
C GLY A 70 -16.18 -0.70 20.22
N THR A 71 -17.51 -0.53 20.09
CA THR A 71 -18.48 -1.46 20.64
C THR A 71 -18.84 -2.53 19.60
N CYS A 72 -20.07 -3.04 19.63
CA CYS A 72 -20.57 -4.05 18.68
C CYS A 72 -20.53 -3.62 17.20
N ASN A 73 -20.30 -2.34 16.90
CA ASN A 73 -20.23 -1.80 15.54
C ASN A 73 -18.81 -1.71 14.98
N ASN A 74 -17.87 -2.48 15.52
CA ASN A 74 -16.51 -2.50 15.03
C ASN A 74 -16.44 -3.15 13.64
N HIS A 75 -15.41 -2.79 12.87
CA HIS A 75 -15.21 -3.30 11.52
C HIS A 75 -14.56 -4.68 11.51
N ILE A 76 -14.65 -5.38 10.38
CA ILE A 76 -13.89 -6.60 10.14
C ILE A 76 -12.46 -6.20 9.71
N PRO A 77 -11.40 -6.67 10.41
CA PRO A 77 -10.03 -6.20 10.14
C PRO A 77 -9.55 -6.33 8.69
N LYS A 78 -9.89 -7.42 8.03
CA LYS A 78 -9.44 -7.69 6.66
C LYS A 78 -10.52 -7.50 5.59
N ARG A 79 -11.54 -6.70 5.84
CA ARG A 79 -12.57 -6.48 4.84
C ARG A 79 -11.98 -5.82 3.58
N ASP A 80 -12.56 -6.12 2.42
CA ASP A 80 -12.21 -5.46 1.18
C ASP A 80 -12.70 -4.01 1.23
N ARG A 81 -11.88 -3.09 0.74
CA ARG A 81 -12.16 -1.65 0.81
C ARG A 81 -12.13 -1.03 -0.58
N LYS A 82 -13.07 -0.14 -0.83
CA LYS A 82 -13.16 0.56 -2.11
C LYS A 82 -12.12 1.67 -2.15
N LEU A 83 -11.42 1.76 -3.28
CA LEU A 83 -10.48 2.85 -3.55
C LEU A 83 -11.12 3.89 -4.45
N LEU A 84 -10.76 5.15 -4.22
CA LEU A 84 -11.29 6.29 -4.95
C LEU A 84 -10.18 6.92 -5.80
N LEU A 85 -10.36 6.83 -7.11
CA LEU A 85 -9.49 7.43 -8.11
C LEU A 85 -10.35 8.19 -9.11
N ASN A 86 -9.75 9.12 -9.85
CA ASN A 86 -10.49 9.77 -10.92
C ASN A 86 -10.74 8.79 -12.07
N ARG A 87 -11.70 9.12 -12.92
CA ARG A 87 -12.13 8.20 -14.00
C ARG A 87 -11.01 7.90 -15.00
N LYS A 88 -10.16 8.86 -15.28
CA LYS A 88 -9.03 8.68 -16.20
C LYS A 88 -8.04 7.66 -15.66
N GLU A 89 -7.71 7.75 -14.38
CA GLU A 89 -6.80 6.82 -13.70
C GLU A 89 -7.40 5.40 -13.65
N LEU A 90 -8.67 5.28 -13.30
CA LEU A 90 -9.37 3.99 -13.29
C LEU A 90 -9.37 3.34 -14.69
N SER A 91 -9.67 4.10 -15.73
CA SER A 91 -9.70 3.59 -17.11
C SER A 91 -8.31 3.14 -17.55
N LYS A 92 -7.27 3.89 -17.21
CA LYS A 92 -5.89 3.55 -17.56
C LYS A 92 -5.45 2.27 -16.87
N LEU A 93 -5.73 2.12 -15.57
CA LEU A 93 -5.41 0.92 -14.81
C LEU A 93 -6.16 -0.30 -15.32
N GLN A 94 -7.45 -0.13 -15.63
CA GLN A 94 -8.27 -1.24 -16.14
C GLN A 94 -7.74 -1.76 -17.48
N ARG A 95 -7.33 -0.86 -18.38
CA ARG A 95 -6.71 -1.24 -19.65
C ARG A 95 -5.38 -1.94 -19.44
N SER A 96 -4.57 -1.45 -18.51
CA SER A 96 -3.27 -2.05 -18.21
C SER A 96 -3.39 -3.47 -17.67
N LEU A 97 -4.45 -3.77 -16.91
CA LEU A 97 -4.68 -5.11 -16.36
C LEU A 97 -5.09 -6.15 -17.42
N GLN A 98 -5.37 -5.75 -18.64
CA GLN A 98 -5.58 -6.69 -19.74
C GLN A 98 -4.29 -7.43 -20.11
N ASP A 99 -3.14 -6.87 -19.80
CA ASP A 99 -1.86 -7.55 -19.86
C ASP A 99 -1.75 -8.54 -18.68
N LYS A 100 -1.67 -9.83 -18.97
CA LYS A 100 -1.69 -10.91 -17.96
C LYS A 100 -0.50 -10.86 -16.98
N GLY A 101 0.58 -10.19 -17.34
CA GLY A 101 1.75 -10.06 -16.47
C GLY A 101 1.65 -8.93 -15.44
N LEU A 102 0.59 -8.12 -15.49
CA LEU A 102 0.46 -6.95 -14.64
C LEU A 102 -0.60 -7.12 -13.57
N THR A 103 -0.33 -6.54 -12.40
CA THR A 103 -1.27 -6.50 -11.28
C THR A 103 -1.16 -5.14 -10.59
N ILE A 104 -2.07 -4.84 -9.69
CA ILE A 104 -2.03 -3.63 -8.88
C ILE A 104 -1.81 -4.04 -7.44
N VAL A 105 -0.75 -3.53 -6.82
CA VAL A 105 -0.40 -3.86 -5.43
C VAL A 105 -0.50 -2.62 -4.55
N GLY A 106 -0.83 -2.82 -3.28
CA GLY A 106 -0.81 -1.74 -2.30
C GLY A 106 0.62 -1.49 -1.84
N LEU A 107 1.06 -0.24 -1.85
CA LEU A 107 2.42 0.13 -1.51
C LEU A 107 2.53 0.69 -0.10
N ARG A 108 1.63 1.62 0.26
CA ARG A 108 1.61 2.20 1.60
C ARG A 108 0.26 2.81 1.91
N LEU A 109 -0.04 2.85 3.20
CA LEU A 109 -1.22 3.51 3.75
C LEU A 109 -0.74 4.68 4.60
N PHE A 110 -1.25 5.87 4.35
CA PHE A 110 -0.83 7.06 5.07
C PHE A 110 -1.99 8.03 5.28
N LEU A 111 -1.81 8.97 6.16
CA LEU A 111 -2.75 10.07 6.39
C LEU A 111 -2.20 11.34 5.76
N ASN A 112 -3.06 12.07 5.05
CA ASN A 112 -2.68 13.34 4.46
C ASN A 112 -2.73 14.45 5.53
N GLU A 113 -2.44 15.69 5.12
CA GLU A 113 -2.42 16.85 6.04
C GLU A 113 -3.77 17.11 6.72
N ARG A 114 -4.87 16.72 6.07
CA ARG A 114 -6.22 16.84 6.63
C ARG A 114 -6.64 15.67 7.49
N GLY A 115 -5.76 14.68 7.70
CA GLY A 115 -6.07 13.47 8.46
C GLY A 115 -6.90 12.44 7.70
N LEU A 116 -7.03 12.57 6.38
CA LEU A 116 -7.73 11.60 5.54
C LEU A 116 -6.79 10.46 5.14
N ALA A 117 -7.30 9.24 5.19
CA ALA A 117 -6.53 8.08 4.79
C ALA A 117 -6.40 8.01 3.28
N LYS A 118 -5.17 7.77 2.82
CA LYS A 118 -4.84 7.57 1.42
C LYS A 118 -4.00 6.31 1.29
N ILE A 119 -4.15 5.60 0.17
CA ILE A 119 -3.35 4.42 -0.13
C ILE A 119 -2.60 4.68 -1.44
N ALA A 120 -1.28 4.56 -1.38
CA ALA A 120 -0.48 4.54 -2.60
C ALA A 120 -0.53 3.13 -3.17
N ILE A 121 -0.89 3.03 -4.44
CA ILE A 121 -0.96 1.76 -5.17
C ILE A 121 -0.01 1.81 -6.35
N GLY A 122 0.44 0.65 -6.81
CA GLY A 122 1.36 0.55 -7.93
C GLY A 122 0.91 -0.47 -8.95
N LEU A 123 0.96 -0.07 -10.22
CA LEU A 123 0.86 -1.02 -11.33
C LEU A 123 2.20 -1.73 -11.39
N ALA A 124 2.19 -3.07 -11.30
CA ALA A 124 3.39 -3.84 -11.04
C ALA A 124 3.43 -5.13 -11.87
N ARG A 125 4.65 -5.60 -12.07
CA ARG A 125 4.93 -6.89 -12.71
C ARG A 125 5.66 -7.77 -11.70
N GLY A 126 5.24 -9.04 -11.58
CA GLY A 126 5.89 -10.00 -10.69
C GLY A 126 7.34 -10.23 -11.08
N ARG A 127 8.25 -10.22 -10.10
CA ARG A 127 9.66 -10.50 -10.34
C ARG A 127 9.91 -12.02 -10.39
N LYS A 128 10.75 -12.44 -11.33
CA LYS A 128 11.23 -13.82 -11.39
C LYS A 128 12.28 -14.05 -10.28
N ALA A 129 12.54 -15.31 -9.96
CA ALA A 129 13.45 -15.64 -8.85
C ALA A 129 14.85 -15.01 -8.99
N TYR A 130 15.43 -14.98 -10.21
CA TYR A 130 16.73 -14.37 -10.42
C TYR A 130 16.71 -12.85 -10.27
N ASP A 131 15.63 -12.19 -10.68
CA ASP A 131 15.44 -10.74 -10.52
C ASP A 131 15.38 -10.37 -9.03
N LYS A 132 14.74 -11.21 -8.22
CA LYS A 132 14.68 -11.02 -6.78
C LYS A 132 16.06 -11.09 -6.15
N ARG A 133 16.91 -12.03 -6.59
CA ARG A 133 18.30 -12.14 -6.11
C ARG A 133 19.12 -10.91 -6.46
N GLU A 134 19.01 -10.42 -7.69
CA GLU A 134 19.71 -9.20 -8.12
C GLU A 134 19.28 -7.97 -7.32
N TYR A 135 17.97 -7.86 -7.06
CA TYR A 135 17.43 -6.78 -6.25
C TYR A 135 18.01 -6.80 -4.83
N LEU A 136 18.11 -7.97 -4.20
CA LEU A 136 18.68 -8.12 -2.87
C LEU A 136 20.18 -7.77 -2.87
N LYS A 137 20.93 -8.19 -3.88
CA LYS A 137 22.35 -7.85 -4.01
C LYS A 137 22.56 -6.34 -4.13
N ALA A 138 21.75 -5.67 -4.94
CA ALA A 138 21.82 -4.22 -5.11
C ALA A 138 21.52 -3.49 -3.79
N ASN A 139 20.53 -3.96 -3.03
CA ASN A 139 20.22 -3.39 -1.72
C ASN A 139 21.32 -3.59 -0.71
N ASP A 140 21.93 -4.77 -0.67
CA ASP A 140 23.04 -5.07 0.23
C ASP A 140 24.26 -4.19 -0.08
N ALA A 141 24.60 -4.05 -1.36
CA ALA A 141 25.70 -3.16 -1.78
C ALA A 141 25.43 -1.72 -1.37
N LYS A 142 24.21 -1.25 -1.54
CA LYS A 142 23.82 0.10 -1.12
C LYS A 142 23.94 0.30 0.39
N ARG A 143 23.52 -0.68 1.18
CA ARG A 143 23.64 -0.63 2.65
C ARG A 143 25.09 -0.58 3.09
N GLU A 144 25.98 -1.38 2.47
CA GLU A 144 27.40 -1.38 2.76
C GLU A 144 28.03 -0.03 2.44
N MET A 145 27.70 0.59 1.32
CA MET A 145 28.16 1.92 0.96
C MET A 145 27.70 2.97 1.96
N ASP A 146 26.44 2.93 2.37
CA ASP A 146 25.89 3.87 3.35
C ASP A 146 26.60 3.74 4.70
N GLN A 147 26.88 2.51 5.14
CA GLN A 147 27.64 2.27 6.38
C GLN A 147 29.07 2.79 6.27
N ALA A 148 29.74 2.56 5.15
CA ALA A 148 31.08 3.06 4.91
C ALA A 148 31.13 4.60 4.97
N MET A 149 30.16 5.27 4.36
CA MET A 149 30.05 6.73 4.40
C MET A 149 29.82 7.26 5.82
N LYS A 150 29.07 6.56 6.65
CA LYS A 150 28.86 6.93 8.06
C LYS A 150 30.12 6.79 8.89
N THR A 151 30.98 5.86 8.56
CA THR A 151 32.23 5.60 9.29
C THR A 151 33.32 6.65 9.00
N TYR A 152 33.24 7.34 7.88
CA TYR A 152 34.22 8.35 7.44
C TYR A 152 33.91 9.79 7.89
N LYS A 153 33.00 9.96 8.81
CA LYS A 153 32.72 11.28 9.40
C LYS A 153 33.69 11.62 10.53
#